data_e11132efe73a6c45fb04a8c18c4786d0
#
_entry.id   e11132efe73a6c45fb04a8c18c4786d0
#
_cell.length_a   1.000
_cell.length_b   1.000
_cell.length_c   1.000
_cell.angle_alpha   90.00
_cell.angle_beta   90.00
_cell.angle_gamma   90.00
#
_symmetry.space_group_name_H-M   'P 1'
#
loop_
_entity.id
_entity.type
_entity.pdbx_description
1 polymer ?
#
loop_
_entity_poly.entity_id
_entity_poly.type
_entity_poly.pdbx_seq_one_letter_code
_entity_poly.pdbx_strand_id
1 'polypeptide(L)'
;LAVNDPAGLTRDLLRLCAFRYAPHFLKPQLWMYSNVFLPYAQAQGEPVYEVTDPAFDARLREEGLEATVERAFRLIHLTGMHPPYTMDADCQYQAQGVTAQEQMRGCLRLAEDYLEQLRALGVYDRSAVLILADHGTDTVHRPLLLLKRPGDTGEMAVNDAPVSYADLPATYVALLTGAQAGTELWSIPQGQARTRLYYHESSRNNAFNLYEYSTQALSPSWEELIPTGRVFHGDSLEAAAPYTLGETLYFDLRATARPYLVSGFSSADFHSTWTVGESGRISLPLAQPPRSDTLTVEMKFLSIMGGSQRLRVDCGGQTVFEGTVTDYTLRFSFPASLVQDQTLTLDFTYPDAISHLEAGLSEDTRQVAFAVTELTVLDGV
;
A
#
# COMPACT_ATOMS: atom_id res chain seq x y z
N LEU A 1 -29.52 18.33 -7.24
CA LEU A 1 -28.76 18.24 -5.99
C LEU A 1 -29.24 19.35 -5.06
N ALA A 2 -29.96 19.00 -3.98
CA ALA A 2 -30.27 19.98 -2.93
C ALA A 2 -29.05 20.09 -2.01
N VAL A 3 -28.52 21.28 -1.86
CA VAL A 3 -27.40 21.58 -0.95
C VAL A 3 -27.99 21.91 0.43
N ASN A 4 -27.68 21.10 1.44
CA ASN A 4 -28.24 21.28 2.80
C ASN A 4 -27.73 22.51 3.52
N ASP A 5 -26.48 22.94 3.23
CA ASP A 5 -25.85 24.15 3.78
C ASP A 5 -25.07 24.89 2.68
N PRO A 6 -25.71 25.77 1.89
CA PRO A 6 -25.04 26.51 0.83
C PRO A 6 -23.93 27.44 1.34
N ALA A 7 -24.06 28.00 2.54
CA ALA A 7 -23.08 28.91 3.11
C ALA A 7 -21.80 28.16 3.54
N GLY A 8 -21.97 27.02 4.20
CA GLY A 8 -20.89 26.11 4.55
C GLY A 8 -20.15 25.58 3.32
N LEU A 9 -20.90 25.09 2.33
CA LEU A 9 -20.32 24.64 1.05
C LEU A 9 -19.52 25.74 0.37
N THR A 10 -20.07 26.99 0.31
CA THR A 10 -19.37 28.12 -0.31
C THR A 10 -18.06 28.43 0.43
N ARG A 11 -18.05 28.45 1.78
CA ARG A 11 -16.87 28.65 2.59
C ARG A 11 -15.80 27.60 2.30
N ASP A 12 -16.19 26.32 2.24
CA ASP A 12 -15.25 25.22 2.07
C ASP A 12 -14.74 25.14 0.62
N LEU A 13 -15.57 25.48 -0.37
CA LEU A 13 -15.11 25.66 -1.76
C LEU A 13 -14.12 26.83 -1.89
N LEU A 14 -14.34 27.95 -1.19
CA LEU A 14 -13.38 29.06 -1.16
C LEU A 14 -12.05 28.64 -0.52
N ARG A 15 -12.09 27.82 0.55
CA ARG A 15 -10.90 27.25 1.16
C ARG A 15 -10.17 26.31 0.19
N LEU A 16 -10.89 25.47 -0.55
CA LEU A 16 -10.30 24.62 -1.59
C LEU A 16 -9.67 25.44 -2.71
N CYS A 17 -10.31 26.52 -3.14
CA CYS A 17 -9.73 27.47 -4.10
C CYS A 17 -8.46 28.10 -3.54
N ALA A 18 -8.48 28.55 -2.29
CA ALA A 18 -7.30 29.10 -1.62
C ALA A 18 -6.17 28.06 -1.56
N PHE A 19 -6.46 26.80 -1.19
CA PHE A 19 -5.49 25.72 -1.21
C PHE A 19 -4.87 25.53 -2.61
N ARG A 20 -5.70 25.54 -3.67
CA ARG A 20 -5.24 25.33 -5.04
C ARG A 20 -4.23 26.39 -5.50
N TYR A 21 -4.46 27.65 -5.15
CA TYR A 21 -3.67 28.79 -5.63
C TYR A 21 -2.63 29.30 -4.61
N ALA A 22 -2.64 28.80 -3.38
CA ALA A 22 -1.66 29.20 -2.37
C ALA A 22 -0.25 28.72 -2.73
N PRO A 23 0.78 29.49 -2.35
CA PRO A 23 2.16 29.02 -2.32
C PRO A 23 2.28 27.73 -1.49
N HIS A 24 3.20 26.84 -1.87
CA HIS A 24 3.32 25.51 -1.28
C HIS A 24 3.43 25.52 0.25
N PHE A 25 4.17 26.47 0.83
CA PHE A 25 4.37 26.60 2.28
C PHE A 25 3.09 26.95 3.06
N LEU A 26 2.05 27.46 2.40
CA LEU A 26 0.74 27.77 3.03
C LEU A 26 -0.27 26.62 2.83
N LYS A 27 -0.01 25.67 1.95
CA LYS A 27 -0.95 24.59 1.65
C LYS A 27 -1.31 23.72 2.87
N PRO A 28 -0.38 23.35 3.77
CA PRO A 28 -0.72 22.55 4.94
C PRO A 28 -1.81 23.19 5.84
N GLN A 29 -1.82 24.53 5.98
CA GLN A 29 -2.83 25.24 6.79
C GLN A 29 -4.21 25.30 6.11
N LEU A 30 -4.24 25.14 4.78
CA LEU A 30 -5.46 25.18 3.98
C LEU A 30 -5.97 23.79 3.64
N TRP A 31 -5.22 22.74 3.97
CA TRP A 31 -5.58 21.37 3.69
C TRP A 31 -6.96 21.01 4.24
N MET A 32 -7.72 20.25 3.47
CA MET A 32 -9.05 19.75 3.84
C MET A 32 -9.17 18.30 3.42
N TYR A 33 -9.76 17.48 4.27
CA TYR A 33 -10.08 16.10 3.91
C TYR A 33 -11.30 16.05 2.99
N SER A 34 -11.36 15.09 2.08
CA SER A 34 -12.47 14.92 1.13
C SER A 34 -13.83 14.75 1.81
N ASN A 35 -13.86 14.16 3.02
CA ASN A 35 -15.08 13.96 3.81
C ASN A 35 -15.73 15.26 4.30
N VAL A 36 -15.04 16.41 4.26
CA VAL A 36 -15.65 17.73 4.59
C VAL A 36 -16.83 18.06 3.66
N PHE A 37 -16.82 17.54 2.43
CA PHE A 37 -17.89 17.77 1.46
C PHE A 37 -19.07 16.79 1.57
N LEU A 38 -18.92 15.65 2.29
CA LEU A 38 -19.97 14.65 2.46
C LEU A 38 -21.29 15.22 3.04
N PRO A 39 -21.27 16.10 4.07
CA PRO A 39 -22.52 16.66 4.60
C PRO A 39 -23.30 17.51 3.60
N TYR A 40 -22.62 18.07 2.59
CA TYR A 40 -23.25 18.88 1.56
C TYR A 40 -23.80 18.05 0.41
N ALA A 41 -23.24 16.87 0.20
CA ALA A 41 -23.57 15.96 -0.89
C ALA A 41 -24.72 14.99 -0.57
N GLN A 42 -25.22 14.96 0.66
CA GLN A 42 -26.38 14.14 1.03
C GLN A 42 -27.66 14.69 0.38
N ALA A 43 -27.75 14.50 -0.92
CA ALA A 43 -29.03 14.52 -1.61
C ALA A 43 -29.82 13.27 -1.17
N GLN A 44 -31.15 13.40 -1.07
CA GLN A 44 -32.04 12.24 -1.04
C GLN A 44 -31.83 11.49 -2.36
N GLY A 45 -31.06 10.42 -2.35
CA GLY A 45 -30.73 9.66 -3.53
C GLY A 45 -29.48 8.80 -3.34
N GLU A 46 -29.14 8.08 -4.35
CA GLU A 46 -27.98 7.22 -4.43
C GLU A 46 -26.67 7.99 -4.16
N PRO A 47 -25.68 7.42 -3.49
CA PRO A 47 -24.39 8.06 -3.29
C PRO A 47 -23.78 8.44 -4.63
N VAL A 48 -23.43 9.71 -4.80
CA VAL A 48 -23.02 10.27 -6.10
C VAL A 48 -21.85 9.50 -6.70
N TYR A 49 -20.89 9.05 -5.88
CA TYR A 49 -19.73 8.32 -6.36
C TYR A 49 -20.04 6.88 -6.81
N GLU A 50 -21.13 6.27 -6.33
CA GLU A 50 -21.52 4.91 -6.70
C GLU A 50 -22.16 4.83 -8.09
N VAL A 51 -22.68 5.94 -8.59
CA VAL A 51 -23.35 6.02 -9.89
C VAL A 51 -22.52 6.70 -10.98
N THR A 52 -21.29 7.14 -10.67
CA THR A 52 -20.46 7.90 -11.62
C THR A 52 -20.05 7.09 -12.83
N ASP A 53 -19.63 5.85 -12.66
CA ASP A 53 -19.17 4.99 -13.75
C ASP A 53 -20.34 4.55 -14.66
N PRO A 54 -21.48 4.06 -14.13
CA PRO A 54 -22.66 3.81 -14.94
C PRO A 54 -23.17 5.06 -15.69
N ALA A 55 -23.16 6.22 -15.04
CA ALA A 55 -23.58 7.47 -15.68
C ALA A 55 -22.61 7.92 -16.77
N PHE A 56 -21.31 7.70 -16.57
CA PHE A 56 -20.30 7.95 -17.60
C PHE A 56 -20.50 7.04 -18.82
N ASP A 57 -20.74 5.74 -18.60
CA ASP A 57 -21.01 4.80 -19.68
C ASP A 57 -22.29 5.17 -20.47
N ALA A 58 -23.38 5.44 -19.76
CA ALA A 58 -24.64 5.87 -20.39
C ALA A 58 -24.42 7.11 -21.26
N ARG A 59 -23.69 8.08 -20.75
CA ARG A 59 -23.37 9.31 -21.47
C ARG A 59 -22.44 9.08 -22.66
N LEU A 60 -21.46 8.19 -22.51
CA LEU A 60 -20.56 7.77 -23.58
C LEU A 60 -21.33 7.13 -24.75
N ARG A 61 -22.35 6.34 -24.46
CA ARG A 61 -23.21 5.70 -25.48
C ARG A 61 -24.16 6.69 -26.12
N GLU A 62 -24.69 7.66 -25.38
CA GLU A 62 -25.65 8.65 -25.89
C GLU A 62 -24.97 9.73 -26.74
N GLU A 63 -23.92 10.35 -26.23
CA GLU A 63 -23.28 11.50 -26.87
C GLU A 63 -22.13 11.07 -27.82
N GLY A 64 -21.50 9.93 -27.56
CA GLY A 64 -20.32 9.48 -28.29
C GLY A 64 -19.05 10.29 -28.00
N LEU A 65 -17.97 9.91 -28.65
CA LEU A 65 -16.70 10.64 -28.63
C LEU A 65 -16.55 11.48 -29.89
N GLU A 66 -15.92 12.65 -29.74
CA GLU A 66 -15.53 13.49 -30.86
C GLU A 66 -14.01 13.64 -30.92
N ALA A 67 -13.45 13.61 -32.14
CA ALA A 67 -12.05 13.88 -32.42
C ALA A 67 -11.91 15.31 -33.03
N THR A 68 -12.12 16.32 -32.20
CA THR A 68 -12.15 17.73 -32.62
C THR A 68 -10.77 18.39 -32.64
N VAL A 69 -9.74 17.74 -32.09
CA VAL A 69 -8.37 18.27 -32.01
C VAL A 69 -7.36 17.25 -32.53
N GLU A 70 -6.28 17.72 -33.12
CA GLU A 70 -5.23 16.86 -33.68
C GLU A 70 -4.48 16.05 -32.60
N ARG A 71 -4.27 16.65 -31.44
CA ARG A 71 -3.61 16.03 -30.28
C ARG A 71 -4.42 16.29 -29.03
N ALA A 72 -4.73 15.22 -28.29
CA ALA A 72 -5.44 15.30 -27.02
C ALA A 72 -4.80 14.37 -26.00
N PHE A 73 -4.73 14.81 -24.76
CA PHE A 73 -4.52 13.95 -23.58
C PHE A 73 -5.85 13.87 -22.83
N ARG A 74 -6.31 12.66 -22.59
CA ARG A 74 -7.54 12.41 -21.82
C ARG A 74 -7.21 11.53 -20.62
N LEU A 75 -7.49 12.04 -19.42
CA LEU A 75 -7.44 11.28 -18.17
C LEU A 75 -8.88 10.99 -17.75
N ILE A 76 -9.20 9.71 -17.61
CA ILE A 76 -10.49 9.24 -17.13
C ILE A 76 -10.21 8.51 -15.81
N HIS A 77 -10.76 9.04 -14.73
CA HIS A 77 -10.64 8.45 -13.40
C HIS A 77 -11.98 7.85 -13.01
N LEU A 78 -12.08 6.54 -13.03
CA LEU A 78 -13.27 5.77 -12.66
C LEU A 78 -13.23 5.46 -11.16
N THR A 79 -14.40 5.26 -10.56
CA THR A 79 -14.53 4.63 -9.24
C THR A 79 -14.01 3.18 -9.29
N GLY A 80 -14.23 2.53 -10.44
CA GLY A 80 -13.62 1.26 -10.77
C GLY A 80 -14.01 0.14 -9.79
N MET A 81 -13.02 -0.55 -9.27
CA MET A 81 -13.21 -1.70 -8.37
C MET A 81 -13.38 -1.32 -6.89
N HIS A 82 -13.61 -0.04 -6.58
CA HIS A 82 -13.80 0.39 -5.19
C HIS A 82 -15.15 -0.10 -4.63
N PRO A 83 -15.19 -0.74 -3.42
CA PRO A 83 -16.45 -1.06 -2.76
C PRO A 83 -17.17 0.20 -2.25
N PRO A 84 -18.52 0.20 -2.14
CA PRO A 84 -19.40 -0.93 -2.44
C PRO A 84 -19.53 -1.21 -3.94
N TYR A 85 -19.76 -2.48 -4.30
CA TYR A 85 -19.92 -2.89 -5.69
C TYR A 85 -21.34 -2.60 -6.14
N THR A 86 -21.50 -1.69 -7.11
CA THR A 86 -22.80 -1.15 -7.54
C THR A 86 -22.99 -1.08 -9.06
N MET A 87 -21.99 -1.50 -9.84
CA MET A 87 -22.08 -1.58 -11.29
C MET A 87 -22.02 -3.02 -11.75
N ASP A 88 -23.07 -3.50 -12.44
CA ASP A 88 -23.09 -4.84 -12.99
C ASP A 88 -22.23 -5.01 -14.26
N ALA A 89 -22.20 -6.20 -14.83
CA ALA A 89 -21.40 -6.53 -16.01
C ALA A 89 -21.84 -5.77 -17.30
N ASP A 90 -23.03 -5.20 -17.30
CA ASP A 90 -23.57 -4.40 -18.43
C ASP A 90 -23.50 -2.88 -18.15
N CYS A 91 -22.65 -2.49 -17.20
CA CYS A 91 -22.44 -1.11 -16.75
C CYS A 91 -23.70 -0.44 -16.18
N GLN A 92 -24.67 -1.22 -15.68
CA GLN A 92 -25.88 -0.67 -15.07
C GLN A 92 -25.72 -0.58 -13.55
N TYR A 93 -26.24 0.53 -12.98
CA TYR A 93 -26.27 0.69 -11.52
C TYR A 93 -27.24 -0.29 -10.87
N GLN A 94 -26.76 -0.94 -9.82
CA GLN A 94 -27.52 -1.83 -8.95
C GLN A 94 -27.21 -1.47 -7.49
N ALA A 95 -28.23 -1.10 -6.72
CA ALA A 95 -28.03 -0.69 -5.33
C ALA A 95 -27.51 -1.82 -4.43
N GLN A 96 -27.72 -3.08 -4.79
CA GLN A 96 -27.29 -4.27 -4.02
C GLN A 96 -27.12 -5.48 -4.96
N GLY A 97 -26.38 -6.48 -4.47
CA GLY A 97 -26.28 -7.78 -5.13
C GLY A 97 -25.18 -7.91 -6.19
N VAL A 98 -24.41 -6.86 -6.45
CA VAL A 98 -23.29 -6.91 -7.39
C VAL A 98 -22.09 -7.56 -6.70
N THR A 99 -21.50 -8.53 -7.37
CA THR A 99 -20.25 -9.17 -6.92
C THR A 99 -19.02 -8.38 -7.44
N ALA A 100 -17.88 -8.55 -6.77
CA ALA A 100 -16.61 -7.99 -7.26
C ALA A 100 -16.30 -8.39 -8.71
N GLN A 101 -16.64 -9.62 -9.10
CA GLN A 101 -16.42 -10.11 -10.46
C GLN A 101 -17.31 -9.42 -11.50
N GLU A 102 -18.57 -9.13 -11.16
CA GLU A 102 -19.48 -8.38 -12.02
C GLU A 102 -19.04 -6.92 -12.17
N GLN A 103 -18.69 -6.27 -11.06
CA GLN A 103 -18.11 -4.91 -11.09
C GLN A 103 -16.87 -4.84 -11.99
N MET A 104 -15.95 -5.82 -11.87
CA MET A 104 -14.76 -5.89 -12.72
C MET A 104 -15.14 -6.01 -14.21
N ARG A 105 -16.11 -6.86 -14.54
CA ARG A 105 -16.60 -7.01 -15.92
C ARG A 105 -17.19 -5.72 -16.46
N GLY A 106 -17.97 -5.01 -15.63
CA GLY A 106 -18.52 -3.70 -15.98
C GLY A 106 -17.42 -2.67 -16.25
N CYS A 107 -16.38 -2.60 -15.40
CA CYS A 107 -15.24 -1.70 -15.63
C CYS A 107 -14.51 -1.99 -16.94
N LEU A 108 -14.28 -3.27 -17.25
CA LEU A 108 -13.63 -3.68 -18.50
C LEU A 108 -14.54 -3.41 -19.71
N ARG A 109 -15.85 -3.62 -19.59
CA ARG A 109 -16.83 -3.32 -20.63
C ARG A 109 -16.87 -1.82 -20.95
N LEU A 110 -16.92 -0.96 -19.94
CA LEU A 110 -16.85 0.48 -20.11
C LEU A 110 -15.57 0.92 -20.85
N ALA A 111 -14.42 0.34 -20.46
CA ALA A 111 -13.17 0.59 -21.16
C ALA A 111 -13.22 0.11 -22.63
N GLU A 112 -13.80 -1.05 -22.91
CA GLU A 112 -14.01 -1.58 -24.26
C GLU A 112 -14.87 -0.67 -25.09
N ASP A 113 -16.04 -0.26 -24.59
CA ASP A 113 -16.98 0.66 -25.27
C ASP A 113 -16.28 1.99 -25.63
N TYR A 114 -15.42 2.51 -24.74
CA TYR A 114 -14.61 3.68 -25.03
C TYR A 114 -13.60 3.44 -26.16
N LEU A 115 -12.90 2.31 -26.13
CA LEU A 115 -11.91 1.95 -27.16
C LEU A 115 -12.56 1.67 -28.52
N GLU A 116 -13.77 1.10 -28.54
CA GLU A 116 -14.52 0.89 -29.77
C GLU A 116 -14.90 2.22 -30.44
N GLN A 117 -15.27 3.22 -29.67
CA GLN A 117 -15.53 4.55 -30.21
C GLN A 117 -14.24 5.20 -30.78
N LEU A 118 -13.07 5.00 -30.15
CA LEU A 118 -11.81 5.43 -30.74
C LEU A 118 -11.52 4.72 -32.08
N ARG A 119 -11.90 3.44 -32.19
CA ARG A 119 -11.78 2.67 -33.45
C ARG A 119 -12.74 3.24 -34.51
N ALA A 120 -13.99 3.50 -34.15
CA ALA A 120 -14.98 4.09 -35.03
C ALA A 120 -14.55 5.48 -35.56
N LEU A 121 -13.87 6.26 -34.74
CA LEU A 121 -13.29 7.55 -35.11
C LEU A 121 -11.99 7.43 -35.94
N GLY A 122 -11.44 6.21 -36.14
CA GLY A 122 -10.20 5.99 -36.85
C GLY A 122 -8.94 6.54 -36.13
N VAL A 123 -9.03 6.74 -34.81
CA VAL A 123 -7.91 7.29 -34.02
C VAL A 123 -7.24 6.26 -33.11
N TYR A 124 -7.85 5.09 -32.90
CA TYR A 124 -7.36 4.05 -32.00
C TYR A 124 -5.92 3.62 -32.31
N ASP A 125 -5.60 3.33 -33.57
CA ASP A 125 -4.29 2.79 -33.95
C ASP A 125 -3.15 3.78 -33.68
N ARG A 126 -3.42 5.06 -33.82
CA ARG A 126 -2.45 6.14 -33.54
C ARG A 126 -2.46 6.64 -32.11
N SER A 127 -3.37 6.12 -31.27
CA SER A 127 -3.48 6.50 -29.86
C SER A 127 -2.57 5.63 -28.99
N ALA A 128 -1.94 6.23 -27.99
CA ALA A 128 -1.45 5.53 -26.82
C ALA A 128 -2.63 5.31 -25.86
N VAL A 129 -2.78 4.10 -25.35
CA VAL A 129 -3.79 3.75 -24.34
C VAL A 129 -3.08 3.16 -23.14
N LEU A 130 -3.37 3.68 -21.94
CA LEU A 130 -2.89 3.17 -20.69
C LEU A 130 -4.09 3.00 -19.76
N ILE A 131 -4.35 1.77 -19.32
CA ILE A 131 -5.37 1.45 -18.34
C ILE A 131 -4.66 0.89 -17.12
N LEU A 132 -4.88 1.48 -15.97
CA LEU A 132 -4.22 1.08 -14.73
C LEU A 132 -5.16 1.22 -13.53
N ALA A 133 -4.90 0.44 -12.49
CA ALA A 133 -5.42 0.68 -11.15
C ALA A 133 -4.38 1.49 -10.36
N ASP A 134 -4.82 2.32 -9.40
CA ASP A 134 -3.95 3.13 -8.55
C ASP A 134 -3.15 2.27 -7.57
N HIS A 135 -3.72 1.15 -7.09
CA HIS A 135 -3.09 0.16 -6.21
C HIS A 135 -3.66 -1.24 -6.45
N GLY A 136 -3.06 -2.25 -5.82
CA GLY A 136 -3.60 -3.60 -5.71
C GLY A 136 -4.56 -3.73 -4.53
N THR A 137 -4.64 -4.94 -3.98
CA THR A 137 -5.39 -5.24 -2.74
C THR A 137 -4.42 -5.45 -1.58
N ASP A 138 -4.94 -5.57 -0.35
CA ASP A 138 -4.13 -5.86 0.84
C ASP A 138 -3.36 -7.19 0.75
N THR A 139 -3.82 -8.11 -0.11
CA THR A 139 -3.20 -9.42 -0.32
C THR A 139 -2.47 -9.54 -1.65
N VAL A 140 -2.76 -8.68 -2.63
CA VAL A 140 -2.15 -8.69 -3.96
C VAL A 140 -1.64 -7.29 -4.29
N HIS A 141 -0.35 -7.07 -4.11
CA HIS A 141 0.32 -5.79 -4.36
C HIS A 141 0.67 -5.56 -5.83
N ARG A 142 -0.05 -6.20 -6.75
CA ARG A 142 0.13 -6.08 -8.20
C ARG A 142 -1.12 -5.50 -8.84
N PRO A 143 -1.18 -4.17 -9.05
CA PRO A 143 -2.30 -3.54 -9.74
C PRO A 143 -2.34 -3.88 -11.22
N LEU A 144 -3.52 -3.74 -11.83
CA LEU A 144 -3.67 -3.86 -13.27
C LEU A 144 -2.86 -2.78 -13.99
N LEU A 145 -2.16 -3.18 -15.06
CA LEU A 145 -1.48 -2.26 -15.97
C LEU A 145 -1.58 -2.81 -17.39
N LEU A 146 -2.31 -2.13 -18.26
CA LEU A 146 -2.42 -2.43 -19.68
C LEU A 146 -1.86 -1.26 -20.48
N LEU A 147 -1.00 -1.55 -21.45
CA LEU A 147 -0.37 -0.53 -22.31
C LEU A 147 -0.53 -0.92 -23.78
N LYS A 148 -1.02 0.02 -24.58
CA LYS A 148 -0.93 0.02 -26.04
C LYS A 148 -0.20 1.27 -26.49
N ARG A 149 0.86 1.11 -27.29
CA ARG A 149 1.56 2.24 -27.91
C ARG A 149 0.91 2.61 -29.24
N PRO A 150 1.13 3.81 -29.75
CA PRO A 150 0.77 4.14 -31.13
C PRO A 150 1.36 3.15 -32.13
N GLY A 151 0.54 2.62 -33.01
CA GLY A 151 0.96 1.65 -34.02
C GLY A 151 1.09 0.19 -33.54
N ASP A 152 0.90 -0.11 -32.27
CA ASP A 152 0.84 -1.50 -31.80
C ASP A 152 -0.39 -2.18 -32.41
N THR A 153 -0.14 -3.32 -33.07
CA THR A 153 -1.17 -4.18 -33.68
C THR A 153 -1.00 -5.60 -33.19
N GLY A 154 -2.07 -6.36 -33.16
CA GLY A 154 -2.07 -7.74 -32.72
C GLY A 154 -2.84 -7.98 -31.44
N GLU A 155 -2.71 -9.19 -30.93
CA GLU A 155 -3.40 -9.62 -29.70
C GLU A 155 -2.69 -9.10 -28.46
N MET A 156 -3.46 -8.98 -27.37
CA MET A 156 -2.91 -8.64 -26.06
C MET A 156 -2.02 -9.78 -25.55
N ALA A 157 -0.83 -9.45 -25.12
CA ALA A 157 0.12 -10.37 -24.53
C ALA A 157 0.42 -10.02 -23.06
N VAL A 158 0.56 -11.04 -22.24
CA VAL A 158 1.02 -10.87 -20.84
C VAL A 158 2.53 -10.67 -20.86
N ASN A 159 3.00 -9.70 -20.08
CA ASN A 159 4.41 -9.36 -19.95
C ASN A 159 4.80 -9.37 -18.47
N ASP A 160 5.74 -10.24 -18.08
CA ASP A 160 6.25 -10.39 -16.71
C ASP A 160 7.51 -9.54 -16.46
N ALA A 161 7.70 -8.44 -17.20
CA ALA A 161 8.77 -7.48 -16.88
C ALA A 161 8.54 -6.86 -15.50
N PRO A 162 9.59 -6.68 -14.68
CA PRO A 162 9.47 -6.13 -13.34
C PRO A 162 9.30 -4.59 -13.34
N VAL A 163 8.20 -4.12 -13.90
CA VAL A 163 7.82 -2.71 -13.98
C VAL A 163 7.31 -2.17 -12.64
N SER A 164 7.29 -0.86 -12.50
CA SER A 164 6.65 -0.16 -11.38
C SER A 164 6.07 1.17 -11.83
N TYR A 165 5.26 1.80 -10.98
CA TYR A 165 4.72 3.13 -11.29
C TYR A 165 5.78 4.24 -11.35
N ALA A 166 6.97 4.01 -10.77
CA ALA A 166 8.11 4.90 -10.95
C ALA A 166 8.58 5.01 -12.41
N ASP A 167 8.19 4.05 -13.26
CA ASP A 167 8.54 4.05 -14.70
C ASP A 167 7.53 4.84 -15.56
N LEU A 168 6.35 5.19 -15.00
CA LEU A 168 5.29 5.91 -15.71
C LEU A 168 5.70 7.30 -16.18
N PRO A 169 6.39 8.15 -15.40
CA PRO A 169 6.78 9.48 -15.87
C PRO A 169 7.63 9.45 -17.14
N ALA A 170 8.66 8.58 -17.20
CA ALA A 170 9.48 8.40 -18.40
C ALA A 170 8.65 7.87 -19.58
N THR A 171 7.76 6.92 -19.31
CA THR A 171 6.83 6.34 -20.28
C THR A 171 5.91 7.41 -20.88
N TYR A 172 5.32 8.28 -20.06
CA TYR A 172 4.45 9.36 -20.53
C TYR A 172 5.22 10.38 -21.40
N VAL A 173 6.43 10.78 -20.98
CA VAL A 173 7.25 11.68 -21.78
C VAL A 173 7.56 11.07 -23.13
N ALA A 174 7.94 9.80 -23.18
CA ALA A 174 8.24 9.12 -24.44
C ALA A 174 6.99 9.01 -25.36
N LEU A 175 5.82 8.68 -24.80
CA LEU A 175 4.57 8.61 -25.56
C LEU A 175 4.13 9.98 -26.11
N LEU A 176 4.32 11.06 -25.35
CA LEU A 176 3.88 12.40 -25.73
C LEU A 176 4.85 13.11 -26.68
N THR A 177 6.14 12.87 -26.55
CA THR A 177 7.18 13.63 -27.26
C THR A 177 7.95 12.80 -28.29
N GLY A 178 7.90 11.48 -28.21
CA GLY A 178 8.76 10.56 -28.96
C GLY A 178 10.21 10.54 -28.49
N ALA A 179 10.55 11.27 -27.42
CA ALA A 179 11.91 11.35 -26.87
C ALA A 179 12.08 10.39 -25.69
N GLN A 180 13.19 9.69 -25.63
CA GLN A 180 13.54 8.88 -24.46
C GLN A 180 13.85 9.78 -23.28
N ALA A 181 13.18 9.54 -22.14
CA ALA A 181 13.29 10.37 -20.93
C ALA A 181 13.70 9.55 -19.68
N GLY A 182 14.11 8.31 -19.88
CA GLY A 182 14.47 7.39 -18.80
C GLY A 182 14.22 5.95 -19.21
N THR A 183 13.74 5.13 -18.26
CA THR A 183 13.35 3.75 -18.51
C THR A 183 11.84 3.69 -18.74
N GLU A 184 11.44 3.44 -19.97
CA GLU A 184 10.03 3.27 -20.32
C GLU A 184 9.57 1.83 -20.01
N LEU A 185 8.28 1.64 -19.73
CA LEU A 185 7.68 0.34 -19.38
C LEU A 185 8.05 -0.77 -20.39
N TRP A 186 8.05 -0.46 -21.69
CA TRP A 186 8.36 -1.45 -22.75
C TRP A 186 9.84 -1.74 -22.93
N SER A 187 10.74 -0.96 -22.33
CA SER A 187 12.19 -1.16 -22.40
C SER A 187 12.71 -2.09 -21.29
N ILE A 188 11.87 -2.43 -20.32
CA ILE A 188 12.24 -3.28 -19.18
C ILE A 188 12.14 -4.75 -19.62
N PRO A 189 13.26 -5.50 -19.62
CA PRO A 189 13.25 -6.88 -20.09
C PRO A 189 12.57 -7.82 -19.11
N GLN A 190 11.89 -8.83 -19.66
CA GLN A 190 11.34 -9.94 -18.88
C GLN A 190 12.45 -10.81 -18.29
N GLY A 191 12.18 -11.45 -17.16
CA GLY A 191 13.07 -12.42 -16.54
C GLY A 191 14.33 -11.85 -15.89
N GLN A 192 14.51 -10.53 -15.88
CA GLN A 192 15.59 -9.89 -15.13
C GLN A 192 15.12 -9.52 -13.71
N ALA A 193 15.93 -9.86 -12.71
CA ALA A 193 15.73 -9.34 -11.37
C ALA A 193 15.94 -7.81 -11.36
N ARG A 194 14.96 -7.08 -10.85
CA ARG A 194 15.01 -5.64 -10.71
C ARG A 194 14.47 -5.23 -9.36
N THR A 195 15.26 -4.54 -8.56
CA THR A 195 14.79 -3.97 -7.31
C THR A 195 13.83 -2.81 -7.59
N ARG A 196 12.64 -2.86 -6.98
CA ARG A 196 11.62 -1.82 -7.06
C ARG A 196 11.30 -1.36 -5.65
N LEU A 197 10.87 -0.12 -5.54
CA LEU A 197 10.44 0.46 -4.27
C LEU A 197 8.92 0.33 -4.14
N TYR A 198 8.50 0.05 -2.94
CA TYR A 198 7.11 0.02 -2.52
C TYR A 198 6.96 0.94 -1.30
N TYR A 199 5.88 1.68 -1.24
CA TYR A 199 5.60 2.60 -0.16
C TYR A 199 4.31 2.20 0.54
N HIS A 200 4.40 2.03 1.85
CA HIS A 200 3.24 1.74 2.69
C HIS A 200 2.92 2.94 3.57
N GLU A 201 1.68 3.41 3.46
CA GLU A 201 1.18 4.48 4.30
C GLU A 201 0.74 3.93 5.67
N SER A 202 1.16 4.61 6.73
CA SER A 202 0.59 4.45 8.05
C SER A 202 0.17 5.83 8.55
N SER A 203 -1.13 6.03 8.74
CA SER A 203 -1.68 7.29 9.24
C SER A 203 -2.39 7.06 10.57
N ARG A 204 -2.03 7.86 11.58
CA ARG A 204 -2.74 7.93 12.86
C ARG A 204 -2.74 9.36 13.36
N ASN A 205 -3.88 9.83 13.86
CA ASN A 205 -4.02 11.17 14.46
C ASN A 205 -3.53 12.30 13.54
N ASN A 206 -3.80 12.20 12.23
CA ASN A 206 -3.36 13.15 11.21
C ASN A 206 -1.83 13.20 10.98
N ALA A 207 -1.05 12.31 11.56
CA ALA A 207 0.34 12.12 11.19
C ALA A 207 0.41 11.13 10.02
N PHE A 208 1.01 11.58 8.93
CA PHE A 208 1.24 10.79 7.74
C PHE A 208 2.69 10.30 7.74
N ASN A 209 2.87 8.98 7.73
CA ASN A 209 4.17 8.35 7.57
C ASN A 209 4.11 7.39 6.38
N LEU A 210 5.08 7.49 5.49
CA LEU A 210 5.21 6.62 4.33
C LEU A 210 6.51 5.82 4.46
N TYR A 211 6.39 4.53 4.74
CA TYR A 211 7.51 3.62 4.90
C TYR A 211 7.95 3.07 3.55
N GLU A 212 9.25 3.12 3.28
CA GLU A 212 9.82 2.61 2.05
C GLU A 212 10.30 1.17 2.21
N TYR A 213 9.93 0.33 1.27
CA TYR A 213 10.34 -1.06 1.13
C TYR A 213 11.01 -1.28 -0.23
N SER A 214 11.87 -2.28 -0.33
CA SER A 214 12.39 -2.79 -1.59
C SER A 214 11.90 -4.21 -1.83
N THR A 215 11.70 -4.57 -3.11
CA THR A 215 11.35 -5.93 -3.51
C THR A 215 11.90 -6.25 -4.90
N GLN A 216 12.15 -7.53 -5.16
CA GLN A 216 12.42 -8.07 -6.49
C GLN A 216 11.32 -9.01 -6.97
N ALA A 217 10.38 -9.39 -6.10
CA ALA A 217 9.24 -10.23 -6.44
C ALA A 217 8.26 -9.52 -7.37
N LEU A 218 7.70 -10.21 -8.36
CA LEU A 218 6.74 -9.63 -9.32
C LEU A 218 5.39 -9.30 -8.67
N SER A 219 4.99 -10.09 -7.69
CA SER A 219 3.79 -9.87 -6.88
C SER A 219 4.17 -10.11 -5.42
N PRO A 220 4.79 -9.11 -4.75
CA PRO A 220 5.34 -9.31 -3.42
C PRO A 220 4.23 -9.59 -2.40
N SER A 221 4.45 -10.61 -1.58
CA SER A 221 3.81 -10.75 -0.28
C SER A 221 4.45 -9.78 0.71
N TRP A 222 3.87 -9.63 1.89
CA TRP A 222 4.47 -8.77 2.94
C TRP A 222 5.87 -9.23 3.35
N GLU A 223 6.13 -10.54 3.30
CA GLU A 223 7.42 -11.16 3.64
C GLU A 223 8.51 -10.83 2.62
N GLU A 224 8.13 -10.50 1.38
CA GLU A 224 9.04 -10.13 0.30
C GLU A 224 9.27 -8.62 0.19
N LEU A 225 8.59 -7.83 1.04
CA LEU A 225 8.78 -6.39 1.19
C LEU A 225 9.83 -6.12 2.26
N ILE A 226 11.06 -5.85 1.84
CA ILE A 226 12.20 -5.62 2.72
C ILE A 226 12.28 -4.13 3.05
N PRO A 227 12.17 -3.72 4.34
CA PRO A 227 12.30 -2.32 4.74
C PRO A 227 13.68 -1.76 4.33
N THR A 228 13.70 -0.57 3.73
CA THR A 228 14.96 0.13 3.40
C THR A 228 15.48 0.95 4.59
N GLY A 229 14.70 1.09 5.65
CA GLY A 229 14.99 1.98 6.78
C GLY A 229 14.67 3.45 6.49
N ARG A 230 14.00 3.77 5.38
CA ARG A 230 13.64 5.14 5.01
C ARG A 230 12.15 5.39 5.22
N VAL A 231 11.85 6.59 5.75
CA VAL A 231 10.48 7.03 6.07
C VAL A 231 10.28 8.45 5.56
N PHE A 232 9.12 8.70 4.96
CA PHE A 232 8.64 10.06 4.73
C PHE A 232 7.85 10.54 5.94
N HIS A 233 8.24 11.71 6.46
CA HIS A 233 7.47 12.45 7.45
C HIS A 233 6.97 13.74 6.79
N GLY A 234 5.70 13.78 6.44
CA GLY A 234 5.17 14.92 5.69
C GLY A 234 5.83 15.03 4.30
N ASP A 235 6.58 16.11 4.05
CA ASP A 235 7.16 16.42 2.74
C ASP A 235 8.62 15.94 2.56
N SER A 236 9.25 15.38 3.60
CA SER A 236 10.66 14.97 3.55
C SER A 236 10.83 13.46 3.68
N LEU A 237 11.73 12.90 2.87
CA LEU A 237 12.19 11.53 3.01
C LEU A 237 13.38 11.51 3.97
N GLU A 238 13.20 10.85 5.09
CA GLU A 238 14.25 10.69 6.11
C GLU A 238 14.66 9.23 6.23
N ALA A 239 15.91 8.97 6.58
CA ALA A 239 16.31 7.66 7.04
C ALA A 239 15.61 7.38 8.37
N ALA A 240 15.15 6.16 8.61
CA ALA A 240 14.70 5.77 9.93
C ALA A 240 15.82 6.05 10.92
N ALA A 241 15.49 6.75 12.01
CA ALA A 241 16.49 7.07 13.02
C ALA A 241 17.08 5.76 13.57
N PRO A 242 18.39 5.70 13.83
CA PRO A 242 18.96 4.57 14.57
C PRO A 242 18.23 4.41 15.91
N TYR A 243 18.00 3.15 16.30
CA TYR A 243 17.27 2.83 17.52
C TYR A 243 18.06 3.25 18.78
N THR A 244 17.40 3.93 19.69
CA THR A 244 17.98 4.30 21.00
C THR A 244 17.61 3.25 22.03
N LEU A 245 18.61 2.66 22.68
CA LEU A 245 18.38 1.71 23.77
C LEU A 245 17.52 2.32 24.86
N GLY A 246 16.49 1.60 25.29
CA GLY A 246 15.46 2.06 26.23
C GLY A 246 14.22 2.66 25.59
N GLU A 247 14.23 2.95 24.29
CA GLU A 247 13.04 3.39 23.56
C GLU A 247 12.10 2.21 23.30
N THR A 248 10.78 2.45 23.43
CA THR A 248 9.77 1.43 23.11
C THR A 248 9.34 1.54 21.66
N LEU A 249 9.49 0.47 20.91
CA LEU A 249 8.97 0.30 19.58
C LEU A 249 7.54 -0.23 19.65
N TYR A 250 6.63 0.42 18.91
CA TYR A 250 5.22 0.07 18.86
C TYR A 250 4.89 -0.64 17.56
N PHE A 251 4.15 -1.73 17.68
CA PHE A 251 3.73 -2.61 16.59
C PHE A 251 2.26 -2.38 16.18
N ASP A 252 1.60 -1.41 16.79
CA ASP A 252 0.26 -0.95 16.40
C ASP A 252 0.35 0.11 15.27
N LEU A 253 -0.75 0.81 14.98
CA LEU A 253 -0.78 1.85 13.95
C LEU A 253 0.21 3.01 14.18
N ARG A 254 0.86 3.13 15.33
CA ARG A 254 2.01 4.04 15.50
C ARG A 254 3.19 3.62 14.64
N ALA A 255 3.29 2.32 14.38
CA ALA A 255 4.20 1.66 13.45
C ALA A 255 5.69 2.02 13.65
N THR A 256 6.11 2.43 14.87
CA THR A 256 7.51 2.82 15.11
C THR A 256 8.47 1.64 15.00
N ALA A 257 7.98 0.39 15.18
CA ALA A 257 8.75 -0.83 14.96
C ALA A 257 8.99 -1.11 13.46
N ARG A 258 8.09 -0.64 12.58
CA ARG A 258 8.03 -1.07 11.18
C ARG A 258 9.33 -0.93 10.39
N PRO A 259 10.13 0.16 10.53
CA PRO A 259 11.40 0.31 9.82
C PRO A 259 12.45 -0.74 10.14
N TYR A 260 12.26 -1.48 11.22
CA TYR A 260 13.20 -2.47 11.73
C TYR A 260 12.76 -3.94 11.50
N LEU A 261 11.53 -4.15 11.01
CA LEU A 261 10.97 -5.48 10.74
C LEU A 261 11.43 -5.96 9.37
N VAL A 262 12.42 -6.85 9.34
CA VAL A 262 13.05 -7.34 8.10
C VAL A 262 12.22 -8.43 7.42
N SER A 263 11.65 -9.36 8.20
CA SER A 263 10.84 -10.46 7.66
C SER A 263 9.93 -11.06 8.74
N GLY A 264 8.89 -11.79 8.31
CA GLY A 264 8.04 -12.59 9.19
C GLY A 264 7.02 -11.77 10.01
N PHE A 265 6.59 -10.61 9.51
CA PHE A 265 5.61 -9.75 10.18
C PHE A 265 4.56 -9.25 9.17
N SER A 266 3.29 -9.22 9.61
CA SER A 266 2.19 -8.63 8.83
C SER A 266 2.25 -7.10 8.80
N SER A 267 1.30 -6.47 8.11
CA SER A 267 0.98 -5.05 8.34
C SER A 267 0.53 -4.83 9.79
N ALA A 268 0.76 -3.61 10.31
CA ALA A 268 0.22 -3.22 11.60
C ALA A 268 -1.30 -3.08 11.53
N ASP A 269 -2.00 -3.58 12.55
CA ASP A 269 -3.41 -3.30 12.79
C ASP A 269 -3.58 -2.26 13.91
N PHE A 270 -4.82 -2.04 14.35
CA PHE A 270 -5.13 -1.05 15.39
C PHE A 270 -4.37 -1.25 16.71
N HIS A 271 -3.93 -2.47 17.01
CA HIS A 271 -3.39 -2.83 18.32
C HIS A 271 -2.07 -3.55 18.26
N SER A 272 -1.72 -4.19 17.14
CA SER A 272 -0.60 -5.12 17.06
C SER A 272 -0.10 -5.34 15.63
N THR A 273 0.98 -6.07 15.52
CA THR A 273 1.47 -6.69 14.27
C THR A 273 1.62 -8.19 14.52
N TRP A 274 1.01 -9.02 13.68
CA TRP A 274 1.17 -10.45 13.76
C TRP A 274 2.51 -10.90 13.18
N THR A 275 3.15 -11.88 13.85
CA THR A 275 4.18 -12.68 13.19
C THR A 275 3.54 -13.55 12.11
N VAL A 276 4.22 -13.74 10.97
CA VAL A 276 3.72 -14.53 9.84
C VAL A 276 4.77 -15.56 9.44
N GLY A 277 4.33 -16.78 9.21
CA GLY A 277 5.21 -17.94 8.97
C GLY A 277 5.78 -18.48 10.28
N GLU A 278 6.83 -19.28 10.18
CA GLU A 278 7.49 -19.95 11.32
C GLU A 278 8.76 -19.22 11.80
N SER A 279 9.08 -18.06 11.20
CA SER A 279 10.26 -17.28 11.54
C SER A 279 10.08 -15.80 11.26
N GLY A 280 10.87 -14.97 11.92
CA GLY A 280 10.90 -13.53 11.70
C GLY A 280 12.27 -12.93 12.05
N ARG A 281 12.53 -11.73 11.54
CA ARG A 281 13.78 -11.01 11.82
C ARG A 281 13.50 -9.55 12.12
N ILE A 282 14.11 -9.05 13.21
CA ILE A 282 14.17 -7.64 13.57
C ILE A 282 15.62 -7.20 13.51
N SER A 283 15.91 -6.06 12.88
CA SER A 283 17.25 -5.48 12.78
C SER A 283 17.22 -4.03 13.24
N LEU A 284 17.95 -3.74 14.32
CA LEU A 284 17.99 -2.44 14.99
C LEU A 284 19.41 -1.83 14.84
N PRO A 285 19.65 -0.94 13.86
CA PRO A 285 20.84 -0.09 13.89
C PRO A 285 20.80 0.77 15.15
N LEU A 286 21.81 0.69 16.00
CA LEU A 286 21.84 1.39 17.28
C LEU A 286 22.37 2.82 17.11
N ALA A 287 21.74 3.78 17.77
CA ALA A 287 22.19 5.19 17.79
C ALA A 287 23.55 5.34 18.51
N GLN A 288 23.80 4.49 19.50
CA GLN A 288 25.05 4.44 20.27
C GLN A 288 25.37 2.97 20.64
N PRO A 289 26.64 2.58 20.73
CA PRO A 289 26.97 1.25 21.22
C PRO A 289 26.46 1.06 22.66
N PRO A 290 26.14 -0.19 23.05
CA PRO A 290 25.77 -0.52 24.42
C PRO A 290 26.84 -0.07 25.42
N ARG A 291 26.42 0.38 26.59
CA ARG A 291 27.28 0.78 27.69
C ARG A 291 27.48 -0.34 28.69
N SER A 292 26.51 -1.24 28.78
CA SER A 292 26.55 -2.41 29.66
C SER A 292 27.02 -3.64 28.90
N ASP A 293 27.57 -4.60 29.61
CA ASP A 293 27.98 -5.90 29.07
C ASP A 293 26.76 -6.79 28.70
N THR A 294 25.58 -6.39 29.11
CA THR A 294 24.33 -7.14 28.93
C THR A 294 23.25 -6.24 28.33
N LEU A 295 22.48 -6.77 27.37
CA LEU A 295 21.24 -6.19 26.88
C LEU A 295 20.06 -7.03 27.36
N THR A 296 18.91 -6.36 27.60
CA THR A 296 17.67 -7.04 27.96
C THR A 296 16.58 -6.65 26.97
N VAL A 297 15.97 -7.65 26.37
CA VAL A 297 14.79 -7.47 25.52
C VAL A 297 13.53 -7.70 26.35
N GLU A 298 12.59 -6.78 26.22
CA GLU A 298 11.22 -6.92 26.70
C GLU A 298 10.27 -6.82 25.51
N MET A 299 9.43 -7.85 25.32
CA MET A 299 8.39 -7.89 24.30
C MET A 299 7.03 -8.07 24.95
N LYS A 300 6.02 -7.37 24.43
CA LYS A 300 4.63 -7.54 24.85
C LYS A 300 3.76 -8.03 23.70
N PHE A 301 2.81 -8.87 24.05
CA PHE A 301 1.89 -9.48 23.11
C PHE A 301 0.43 -9.12 23.45
N LEU A 302 -0.39 -8.89 22.44
CA LEU A 302 -1.84 -8.80 22.56
C LEU A 302 -2.46 -10.21 22.60
N SER A 303 -1.88 -11.13 21.81
CA SER A 303 -2.37 -12.50 21.69
C SER A 303 -1.22 -13.46 21.40
N ILE A 304 -1.37 -14.68 21.89
CA ILE A 304 -0.51 -15.82 21.61
C ILE A 304 -1.41 -16.89 20.98
N MET A 305 -1.12 -17.27 19.74
CA MET A 305 -1.94 -18.23 19.01
C MET A 305 -1.97 -19.59 19.75
N GLY A 306 -3.15 -20.14 19.95
CA GLY A 306 -3.33 -21.37 20.73
C GLY A 306 -3.04 -21.26 22.23
N GLY A 307 -2.79 -20.05 22.75
CA GLY A 307 -2.49 -19.76 24.15
C GLY A 307 -1.05 -20.09 24.61
N SER A 308 -0.27 -20.77 23.76
CA SER A 308 1.16 -21.05 23.99
C SER A 308 1.90 -21.26 22.68
N GLN A 309 3.14 -20.77 22.60
CA GLN A 309 4.00 -20.94 21.42
C GLN A 309 5.42 -21.26 21.85
N ARG A 310 6.07 -22.24 21.24
CA ARG A 310 7.52 -22.39 21.36
C ARG A 310 8.21 -21.24 20.63
N LEU A 311 9.19 -20.64 21.28
CA LEU A 311 9.95 -19.55 20.71
C LEU A 311 11.43 -19.80 20.94
N ARG A 312 12.21 -19.64 19.88
CA ARG A 312 13.66 -19.51 19.94
C ARG A 312 14.05 -18.16 19.36
N VAL A 313 14.98 -17.49 20.03
CA VAL A 313 15.55 -16.22 19.56
C VAL A 313 17.06 -16.39 19.47
N ASP A 314 17.62 -16.10 18.31
CA ASP A 314 19.05 -16.08 18.07
C ASP A 314 19.55 -14.64 17.86
N CYS A 315 20.75 -14.32 18.33
CA CYS A 315 21.44 -13.05 18.12
C CYS A 315 22.93 -13.34 17.85
N GLY A 316 23.48 -12.74 16.77
CA GLY A 316 24.86 -12.96 16.39
C GLY A 316 25.25 -14.45 16.19
N GLY A 317 24.28 -15.27 15.78
CA GLY A 317 24.43 -16.71 15.58
C GLY A 317 24.41 -17.55 16.87
N GLN A 318 24.07 -16.97 18.01
CA GLN A 318 23.92 -17.66 19.30
C GLN A 318 22.48 -17.60 19.79
N THR A 319 21.97 -18.70 20.35
CA THR A 319 20.63 -18.72 20.95
C THR A 319 20.63 -17.91 22.25
N VAL A 320 19.83 -16.88 22.33
CA VAL A 320 19.69 -15.97 23.47
C VAL A 320 18.43 -16.21 24.27
N PHE A 321 17.46 -16.89 23.69
CA PHE A 321 16.27 -17.39 24.35
C PHE A 321 15.74 -18.63 23.66
N GLU A 322 15.30 -19.62 24.43
CA GLU A 322 14.57 -20.81 23.96
C GLU A 322 13.59 -21.26 25.04
N GLY A 323 12.31 -21.37 24.69
CA GLY A 323 11.29 -21.76 25.65
C GLY A 323 9.88 -21.71 25.08
N THR A 324 8.90 -22.09 25.92
CA THR A 324 7.47 -21.94 25.61
C THR A 324 6.96 -20.65 26.22
N VAL A 325 6.38 -19.79 25.40
CA VAL A 325 5.81 -18.51 25.82
C VAL A 325 4.31 -18.68 26.03
N THR A 326 3.86 -18.38 27.24
CA THR A 326 2.45 -18.41 27.67
C THR A 326 2.02 -17.06 28.24
N ASP A 327 2.98 -16.25 28.69
CA ASP A 327 2.73 -14.94 29.26
C ASP A 327 2.74 -13.86 28.17
N TYR A 328 1.89 -12.86 28.32
CA TYR A 328 1.80 -11.72 27.39
C TYR A 328 2.99 -10.75 27.50
N THR A 329 3.98 -11.04 28.33
CA THR A 329 5.25 -10.32 28.41
C THR A 329 6.38 -11.33 28.42
N LEU A 330 7.31 -11.19 27.49
CA LEU A 330 8.55 -11.97 27.42
C LEU A 330 9.72 -11.07 27.77
N ARG A 331 10.61 -11.54 28.66
CA ARG A 331 11.84 -10.83 29.00
C ARG A 331 13.01 -11.80 29.01
N PHE A 332 14.11 -11.44 28.36
CA PHE A 332 15.34 -12.21 28.34
C PHE A 332 16.56 -11.30 28.18
N SER A 333 17.69 -11.72 28.66
CA SER A 333 18.96 -10.95 28.63
C SER A 333 20.08 -11.75 27.95
N PHE A 334 20.98 -11.05 27.28
CA PHE A 334 22.10 -11.64 26.56
C PHE A 334 23.30 -10.69 26.50
N PRO A 335 24.52 -11.21 26.20
CA PRO A 335 25.74 -10.39 26.13
C PRO A 335 25.65 -9.33 25.03
N ALA A 336 25.97 -8.08 25.37
CA ALA A 336 26.02 -6.98 24.42
C ALA A 336 27.06 -7.18 23.30
N SER A 337 28.04 -8.03 23.52
CA SER A 337 29.05 -8.43 22.51
C SER A 337 28.47 -9.15 21.29
N LEU A 338 27.22 -9.58 21.33
CA LEU A 338 26.54 -10.18 20.19
C LEU A 338 26.01 -9.14 19.17
N VAL A 339 26.02 -7.85 19.52
CA VAL A 339 25.77 -6.75 18.59
C VAL A 339 26.94 -6.64 17.61
N GLN A 340 26.64 -6.69 16.31
CA GLN A 340 27.64 -6.62 15.23
C GLN A 340 27.48 -5.32 14.46
N ASP A 341 28.58 -4.62 14.19
CA ASP A 341 28.60 -3.37 13.41
C ASP A 341 27.55 -2.34 13.87
N GLN A 342 27.39 -2.16 15.17
CA GLN A 342 26.37 -1.33 15.81
C GLN A 342 24.91 -1.71 15.41
N THR A 343 24.69 -2.93 14.97
CA THR A 343 23.36 -3.44 14.63
C THR A 343 23.02 -4.64 15.50
N LEU A 344 21.91 -4.55 16.22
CA LEU A 344 21.29 -5.65 16.93
C LEU A 344 20.33 -6.37 16.00
N THR A 345 20.64 -7.61 15.65
CA THR A 345 19.75 -8.47 14.86
C THR A 345 19.22 -9.60 15.73
N LEU A 346 17.89 -9.72 15.77
CA LEU A 346 17.16 -10.78 16.47
C LEU A 346 16.46 -11.65 15.43
N ASP A 347 16.83 -12.93 15.39
CA ASP A 347 16.19 -13.95 14.56
C ASP A 347 15.26 -14.78 15.43
N PHE A 348 13.99 -14.81 15.07
CA PHE A 348 12.92 -15.52 15.77
C PHE A 348 12.54 -16.78 15.01
N THR A 349 12.32 -17.87 15.75
CA THR A 349 11.73 -19.12 15.22
C THR A 349 10.59 -19.55 16.12
N TYR A 350 9.42 -19.79 15.53
CA TYR A 350 8.19 -20.17 16.24
C TYR A 350 7.51 -21.33 15.49
N PRO A 351 7.98 -22.58 15.74
CA PRO A 351 7.60 -23.73 14.93
C PRO A 351 6.14 -24.22 15.14
N ASP A 352 5.44 -23.65 16.11
CA ASP A 352 4.05 -24.00 16.42
C ASP A 352 3.05 -22.97 15.83
N ALA A 353 3.50 -22.12 14.91
CA ALA A 353 2.62 -21.18 14.22
C ALA A 353 1.48 -21.92 13.52
N ILE A 354 0.26 -21.46 13.71
CA ILE A 354 -0.96 -22.01 13.08
C ILE A 354 -1.81 -20.88 12.52
N SER A 355 -2.69 -21.17 11.57
CA SER A 355 -3.60 -20.16 11.04
C SER A 355 -4.82 -19.95 11.94
N HIS A 356 -5.45 -18.78 11.81
CA HIS A 356 -6.74 -18.54 12.46
C HIS A 356 -7.81 -19.51 11.97
N LEU A 357 -7.72 -19.96 10.72
CA LEU A 357 -8.63 -20.98 10.16
C LEU A 357 -8.45 -22.33 10.88
N GLU A 358 -7.19 -22.80 11.05
CA GLU A 358 -6.91 -24.04 11.79
C GLU A 358 -7.31 -23.94 13.26
N ALA A 359 -7.19 -22.76 13.87
CA ALA A 359 -7.63 -22.48 15.22
C ALA A 359 -9.16 -22.30 15.35
N GLY A 360 -9.91 -22.26 14.24
CA GLY A 360 -11.36 -22.07 14.21
C GLY A 360 -11.80 -20.65 14.58
N LEU A 361 -10.94 -19.64 14.42
CA LEU A 361 -11.18 -18.25 14.81
C LEU A 361 -11.67 -17.36 13.66
N SER A 362 -11.17 -17.57 12.46
CA SER A 362 -11.58 -16.82 11.26
C SER A 362 -11.16 -17.55 9.97
N GLU A 363 -11.42 -16.96 8.80
CA GLU A 363 -11.01 -17.52 7.49
C GLU A 363 -9.55 -17.21 7.12
N ASP A 364 -8.78 -16.55 7.98
CA ASP A 364 -7.37 -16.20 7.72
C ASP A 364 -6.51 -17.48 7.73
N THR A 365 -5.86 -17.74 6.60
CA THR A 365 -5.03 -18.93 6.37
C THR A 365 -3.54 -18.71 6.68
N ARG A 366 -3.12 -17.49 7.03
CA ARG A 366 -1.72 -17.19 7.35
C ARG A 366 -1.32 -17.90 8.64
N GLN A 367 -0.17 -18.56 8.62
CA GLN A 367 0.44 -19.14 9.82
C GLN A 367 0.93 -18.01 10.71
N VAL A 368 0.47 -17.93 11.94
CA VAL A 368 0.81 -16.87 12.89
C VAL A 368 1.09 -17.43 14.27
N ALA A 369 1.94 -16.77 15.05
CA ALA A 369 2.28 -17.19 16.41
C ALA A 369 1.94 -16.12 17.45
N PHE A 370 2.37 -14.88 17.24
CA PHE A 370 2.26 -13.79 18.19
C PHE A 370 1.68 -12.53 17.57
N ALA A 371 0.72 -11.89 18.25
CA ALA A 371 0.32 -10.51 17.98
C ALA A 371 1.19 -9.59 18.86
N VAL A 372 2.26 -9.06 18.30
CA VAL A 372 3.24 -8.23 19.04
C VAL A 372 2.68 -6.80 19.16
N THR A 373 2.81 -6.20 20.36
CA THR A 373 2.39 -4.81 20.64
C THR A 373 3.57 -3.88 20.87
N GLU A 374 4.58 -4.34 21.60
CA GLU A 374 5.72 -3.53 21.99
C GLU A 374 7.01 -4.36 22.01
N LEU A 375 8.13 -3.70 21.71
CA LEU A 375 9.47 -4.22 21.95
C LEU A 375 10.33 -3.10 22.53
N THR A 376 11.08 -3.39 23.59
CA THR A 376 12.07 -2.49 24.18
C THR A 376 13.37 -3.25 24.38
N VAL A 377 14.50 -2.65 24.02
CA VAL A 377 15.82 -3.18 24.35
C VAL A 377 16.48 -2.26 25.36
N LEU A 378 16.71 -2.77 26.54
CA LEU A 378 17.32 -2.05 27.66
C LEU A 378 18.84 -2.26 27.67
N ASP A 379 19.58 -1.21 27.99
CA ASP A 379 21.03 -1.26 28.23
C ASP A 379 21.28 -1.63 29.72
N GLY A 380 21.54 -2.90 29.97
CA GLY A 380 21.63 -3.48 31.29
C GLY A 380 20.45 -4.40 31.63
N VAL A 381 20.33 -4.77 32.92
CA VAL A 381 19.33 -5.72 33.45
C VAL A 381 18.17 -5.01 34.11
#